data_412de12e7e7daf6b60b290c6d01d1f57
#
_entry.id   412de12e7e7daf6b60b290c6d01d1f57
#
_cell.length_a   1.000
_cell.length_b   1.000
_cell.length_c   1.000
_cell.angle_alpha   90.00
_cell.angle_beta   90.00
_cell.angle_gamma   90.00
#
_symmetry.space_group_name_H-M   'P 1'
#
loop_
_entity.id
_entity.type
_entity.pdbx_description
1 polymer ?
#
loop_
_entity_poly.entity_id
_entity_poly.type
_entity_poly.pdbx_seq_one_letter_code
_entity_poly.pdbx_strand_id
1 'polypeptide(L)'
;MKKITLLVAAFVAGLTAFGQGWTLDKSHAKLGFNVTHMMVSDVEGSFKNFDLKVTSAKEDFTDAVIELTADVNSINTDNEKRDGHLKSSDFFDAAKYPSLTFKSKSIQKVEDKKYKLTGDLTMHGVTKPVVLDMILKGTTTNPMNKKNIAGFKVLGTIKRSDFSLGSIPAAVVSDEVNIVANVELNK
;
A
#
# COMPACT_ATOMS: atom_id res chain seq x y z
N MET A 1 -36.70 6.68 59.76
CA MET A 1 -35.76 7.50 58.97
C MET A 1 -35.11 6.57 57.97
N LYS A 2 -35.54 6.60 56.69
CA LYS A 2 -35.01 5.73 55.61
C LYS A 2 -33.88 6.49 54.91
N LYS A 3 -32.67 5.92 54.97
CA LYS A 3 -31.49 6.45 54.25
C LYS A 3 -31.55 6.00 52.78
N ILE A 4 -31.72 6.93 51.87
CA ILE A 4 -31.63 6.70 50.44
C ILE A 4 -30.16 6.86 50.03
N THR A 5 -29.52 5.74 49.63
CA THR A 5 -28.13 5.76 49.09
C THR A 5 -28.24 5.97 47.58
N LEU A 6 -27.81 7.13 47.10
CA LEU A 6 -27.78 7.48 45.70
C LEU A 6 -26.51 6.85 45.08
N LEU A 7 -26.68 5.84 44.22
CA LEU A 7 -25.60 5.21 43.46
C LEU A 7 -25.37 6.06 42.21
N VAL A 8 -24.29 6.84 42.16
CA VAL A 8 -23.88 7.57 40.97
C VAL A 8 -23.09 6.60 40.07
N ALA A 9 -23.71 6.11 39.01
CA ALA A 9 -23.04 5.35 37.97
C ALA A 9 -22.28 6.32 37.08
N ALA A 10 -20.93 6.36 37.19
CA ALA A 10 -20.07 7.09 36.30
C ALA A 10 -20.02 6.38 34.93
N PHE A 11 -20.70 6.95 33.94
CA PHE A 11 -20.63 6.49 32.54
C PHE A 11 -19.31 7.02 31.92
N VAL A 12 -18.29 6.17 31.89
CA VAL A 12 -17.04 6.47 31.17
C VAL A 12 -17.34 6.30 29.70
N ALA A 13 -17.68 7.40 29.02
CA ALA A 13 -17.72 7.45 27.56
C ALA A 13 -16.29 7.30 27.03
N GLY A 14 -15.95 6.13 26.55
CA GLY A 14 -14.70 5.91 25.84
C GLY A 14 -14.68 6.77 24.57
N LEU A 15 -13.87 7.83 24.57
CA LEU A 15 -13.56 8.59 23.37
C LEU A 15 -12.77 7.67 22.42
N THR A 16 -13.47 7.10 21.43
CA THR A 16 -12.79 6.49 20.28
C THR A 16 -12.12 7.63 19.51
N ALA A 17 -10.82 7.77 19.70
CA ALA A 17 -10.02 8.67 18.86
C ALA A 17 -10.05 8.11 17.43
N PHE A 18 -10.94 8.65 16.59
CA PHE A 18 -10.87 8.39 15.15
C PHE A 18 -9.56 8.96 14.65
N GLY A 19 -8.68 8.09 14.15
CA GLY A 19 -7.44 8.52 13.51
C GLY A 19 -7.75 9.56 12.42
N GLN A 20 -6.93 10.61 12.37
CA GLN A 20 -7.13 11.65 11.35
C GLN A 20 -6.68 11.10 10.00
N GLY A 21 -7.50 11.34 8.96
CA GLY A 21 -7.22 10.90 7.61
C GLY A 21 -6.08 11.68 6.96
N TRP A 22 -5.18 10.96 6.31
CA TRP A 22 -4.13 11.50 5.45
C TRP A 22 -4.55 11.30 3.99
N THR A 23 -4.29 12.29 3.16
CA THR A 23 -4.64 12.29 1.73
C THR A 23 -3.38 12.09 0.89
N LEU A 24 -3.44 11.21 -0.10
CA LEU A 24 -2.35 10.99 -1.06
C LEU A 24 -2.09 12.23 -1.89
N ASP A 25 -0.85 12.71 -1.92
CA ASP A 25 -0.40 13.65 -2.94
C ASP A 25 -0.01 12.89 -4.21
N LYS A 26 -0.92 12.89 -5.19
CA LYS A 26 -0.72 12.16 -6.45
C LYS A 26 0.44 12.69 -7.29
N SER A 27 0.85 13.95 -7.07
CA SER A 27 1.98 14.56 -7.80
C SER A 27 3.33 14.04 -7.31
N HIS A 28 3.37 13.60 -6.04
CA HIS A 28 4.57 13.10 -5.37
C HIS A 28 4.43 11.64 -4.95
N ALA A 29 3.69 10.86 -5.76
CA ALA A 29 3.45 9.45 -5.48
C ALA A 29 3.75 8.57 -6.70
N LYS A 30 4.37 7.41 -6.45
CA LYS A 30 4.63 6.38 -7.45
C LYS A 30 4.40 5.01 -6.85
N LEU A 31 3.61 4.18 -7.50
CA LEU A 31 3.48 2.75 -7.23
C LEU A 31 4.16 1.98 -8.37
N GLY A 32 5.36 1.51 -8.11
CA GLY A 32 6.22 0.85 -9.09
C GLY A 32 6.53 -0.59 -8.74
N PHE A 33 7.01 -1.30 -9.74
CA PHE A 33 7.54 -2.65 -9.62
C PHE A 33 8.69 -2.86 -10.62
N ASN A 34 9.52 -3.87 -10.36
CA ASN A 34 10.44 -4.39 -11.37
C ASN A 34 10.49 -5.91 -11.36
N VAL A 35 10.83 -6.48 -12.50
CA VAL A 35 11.08 -7.91 -12.72
C VAL A 35 12.34 -8.08 -13.54
N THR A 36 13.06 -9.19 -13.35
CA THR A 36 14.22 -9.51 -14.19
C THR A 36 13.76 -10.26 -15.44
N HIS A 37 14.18 -9.80 -16.60
CA HIS A 37 13.92 -10.40 -17.91
C HIS A 37 15.15 -11.16 -18.40
N MET A 38 14.95 -12.43 -18.84
CA MET A 38 15.97 -13.33 -19.37
C MET A 38 17.21 -13.46 -18.48
N MET A 39 17.07 -13.18 -17.18
CA MET A 39 18.15 -13.18 -16.18
C MET A 39 19.31 -12.19 -16.46
N VAL A 40 19.10 -11.19 -17.34
CA VAL A 40 20.15 -10.26 -17.78
C VAL A 40 19.79 -8.78 -17.61
N SER A 41 18.49 -8.44 -17.52
CA SER A 41 18.07 -7.03 -17.42
C SER A 41 16.79 -6.89 -16.61
N ASP A 42 16.59 -5.74 -16.00
CA ASP A 42 15.37 -5.43 -15.30
C ASP A 42 14.39 -4.67 -16.19
N VAL A 43 13.13 -5.01 -16.04
CA VAL A 43 12.00 -4.30 -16.63
C VAL A 43 11.24 -3.62 -15.50
N GLU A 44 11.20 -2.30 -15.55
CA GLU A 44 10.40 -1.50 -14.61
C GLU A 44 9.01 -1.23 -15.16
N GLY A 45 8.07 -1.11 -14.24
CA GLY A 45 6.71 -0.67 -14.52
C GLY A 45 6.09 0.06 -13.34
N SER A 46 4.93 0.66 -13.57
CA SER A 46 4.15 1.33 -12.54
C SER A 46 2.67 1.30 -12.84
N PHE A 47 1.84 1.44 -11.81
CA PHE A 47 0.43 1.74 -11.94
C PHE A 47 0.27 3.27 -11.87
N LYS A 48 -0.20 3.89 -12.94
CA LYS A 48 -0.33 5.35 -13.04
C LYS A 48 -1.55 5.87 -12.27
N ASN A 49 -2.60 5.05 -12.13
CA ASN A 49 -3.81 5.40 -11.43
C ASN A 49 -3.98 4.51 -10.19
N PHE A 50 -3.79 5.09 -9.02
CA PHE A 50 -4.01 4.43 -7.74
C PHE A 50 -4.48 5.43 -6.70
N ASP A 51 -5.13 4.94 -5.66
CA ASP A 51 -5.55 5.70 -4.50
C ASP A 51 -5.05 5.03 -3.22
N LEU A 52 -4.81 5.85 -2.20
CA LEU A 52 -4.28 5.41 -0.92
C LEU A 52 -4.99 6.16 0.20
N LYS A 53 -5.68 5.40 1.05
CA LYS A 53 -6.29 5.91 2.27
C LYS A 53 -5.43 5.52 3.46
N VAL A 54 -5.06 6.50 4.26
CA VAL A 54 -4.28 6.27 5.47
C VAL A 54 -4.94 7.02 6.62
N THR A 55 -5.20 6.32 7.72
CA THR A 55 -5.63 6.93 8.98
C THR A 55 -4.64 6.59 10.07
N SER A 56 -4.23 7.58 10.85
CA SER A 56 -3.32 7.38 11.99
C SER A 56 -3.59 8.46 13.04
N ALA A 57 -3.60 8.08 14.31
CA ALA A 57 -3.65 8.98 15.45
C ALA A 57 -2.24 9.29 16.00
N LYS A 58 -1.28 8.38 15.75
CA LYS A 58 0.09 8.52 16.23
C LYS A 58 0.99 9.17 15.19
N GLU A 59 1.94 9.97 15.66
CA GLU A 59 2.94 10.62 14.81
C GLU A 59 3.94 9.63 14.20
N ASP A 60 4.16 8.48 14.84
CA ASP A 60 5.06 7.42 14.36
C ASP A 60 4.36 6.42 13.42
N PHE A 61 3.08 6.59 13.15
CA PHE A 61 2.27 5.75 12.27
C PHE A 61 2.20 4.26 12.65
N THR A 62 2.53 3.88 13.88
CA THR A 62 2.45 2.47 14.32
C THR A 62 1.02 1.95 14.41
N ASP A 63 0.03 2.84 14.50
CA ASP A 63 -1.40 2.55 14.51
C ASP A 63 -2.08 2.76 13.15
N ALA A 64 -1.30 3.05 12.10
CA ALA A 64 -1.89 3.41 10.82
C ALA A 64 -2.67 2.27 10.19
N VAL A 65 -3.85 2.61 9.68
CA VAL A 65 -4.64 1.75 8.79
C VAL A 65 -4.43 2.24 7.37
N ILE A 66 -3.99 1.34 6.50
CA ILE A 66 -3.61 1.63 5.12
C ILE A 66 -4.47 0.79 4.18
N GLU A 67 -5.16 1.46 3.26
CA GLU A 67 -5.92 0.83 2.18
C GLU A 67 -5.48 1.41 0.85
N LEU A 68 -4.94 0.56 -0.04
CA LEU A 68 -4.51 0.92 -1.39
C LEU A 68 -5.42 0.23 -2.40
N THR A 69 -5.77 0.97 -3.45
CA THR A 69 -6.41 0.43 -4.64
C THR A 69 -5.70 0.98 -5.88
N ALA A 70 -5.26 0.10 -6.78
CA ALA A 70 -4.66 0.47 -8.05
C ALA A 70 -5.47 -0.07 -9.22
N ASP A 71 -5.66 0.76 -10.26
CA ASP A 71 -6.31 0.37 -11.51
C ASP A 71 -5.33 -0.42 -12.37
N VAL A 72 -5.64 -1.69 -12.62
CA VAL A 72 -4.82 -2.58 -13.45
C VAL A 72 -4.69 -2.06 -14.88
N ASN A 73 -5.72 -1.37 -15.40
CA ASN A 73 -5.66 -0.77 -16.74
C ASN A 73 -4.64 0.37 -16.85
N SER A 74 -4.21 0.92 -15.72
CA SER A 74 -3.22 2.00 -15.68
C SER A 74 -1.77 1.52 -15.67
N ILE A 75 -1.53 0.21 -15.81
CA ILE A 75 -0.19 -0.36 -15.87
C ILE A 75 0.58 0.25 -17.05
N ASN A 76 1.82 0.65 -16.78
CA ASN A 76 2.69 1.28 -17.77
C ASN A 76 4.13 0.82 -17.53
N THR A 77 4.75 0.27 -18.57
CA THR A 77 6.13 -0.18 -18.62
C THR A 77 6.92 0.54 -19.71
N ASP A 78 6.39 1.67 -20.21
CA ASP A 78 6.92 2.45 -21.33
C ASP A 78 7.03 1.63 -22.64
N ASN A 79 6.13 0.62 -22.79
CA ASN A 79 5.99 -0.21 -23.97
C ASN A 79 4.54 -0.65 -24.13
N GLU A 80 3.82 -0.05 -25.07
CA GLU A 80 2.38 -0.29 -25.28
C GLU A 80 2.02 -1.75 -25.57
N LYS A 81 2.87 -2.45 -26.34
CA LYS A 81 2.63 -3.86 -26.67
C LYS A 81 2.72 -4.74 -25.41
N ARG A 82 3.73 -4.50 -24.57
CA ARG A 82 3.89 -5.19 -23.29
C ARG A 82 2.76 -4.84 -22.33
N ASP A 83 2.39 -3.57 -22.23
CA ASP A 83 1.28 -3.11 -21.39
C ASP A 83 -0.05 -3.75 -21.80
N GLY A 84 -0.30 -3.89 -23.11
CA GLY A 84 -1.45 -4.62 -23.64
C GLY A 84 -1.45 -6.10 -23.24
N HIS A 85 -0.30 -6.77 -23.34
CA HIS A 85 -0.14 -8.17 -22.92
C HIS A 85 -0.31 -8.35 -21.41
N LEU A 86 0.24 -7.44 -20.59
CA LEU A 86 0.06 -7.48 -19.14
C LEU A 86 -1.41 -7.34 -18.73
N LYS A 87 -2.23 -6.60 -19.47
CA LYS A 87 -3.68 -6.44 -19.21
C LYS A 87 -4.52 -7.62 -19.67
N SER A 88 -3.98 -8.48 -20.55
CA SER A 88 -4.72 -9.62 -21.10
C SER A 88 -4.96 -10.73 -20.06
N SER A 89 -5.78 -11.72 -20.46
CA SER A 89 -6.06 -12.93 -19.67
C SER A 89 -4.82 -13.79 -19.36
N ASP A 90 -3.72 -13.59 -20.09
CA ASP A 90 -2.46 -14.31 -19.86
C ASP A 90 -1.72 -13.80 -18.62
N PHE A 91 -2.07 -12.59 -18.11
CA PHE A 91 -1.45 -11.96 -16.93
C PHE A 91 -2.50 -11.44 -15.95
N PHE A 92 -2.77 -10.14 -15.94
CA PHE A 92 -3.64 -9.53 -14.93
C PHE A 92 -5.12 -9.76 -15.19
N ASP A 93 -5.52 -10.12 -16.40
CA ASP A 93 -6.93 -10.25 -16.80
C ASP A 93 -7.76 -9.02 -16.35
N ALA A 94 -7.33 -7.83 -16.79
CA ALA A 94 -7.89 -6.57 -16.35
C ALA A 94 -9.40 -6.43 -16.60
N ALA A 95 -9.94 -7.17 -17.57
CA ALA A 95 -11.37 -7.23 -17.84
C ALA A 95 -12.16 -7.89 -16.69
N LYS A 96 -11.58 -8.92 -16.08
CA LYS A 96 -12.17 -9.65 -14.95
C LYS A 96 -11.73 -9.12 -13.60
N TYR A 97 -10.49 -8.69 -13.49
CA TYR A 97 -9.86 -8.20 -12.26
C TYR A 97 -9.30 -6.79 -12.47
N PRO A 98 -10.17 -5.76 -12.55
CA PRO A 98 -9.76 -4.40 -12.93
C PRO A 98 -8.92 -3.70 -11.87
N SER A 99 -8.83 -4.23 -10.64
CA SER A 99 -8.12 -3.59 -9.55
C SER A 99 -7.21 -4.56 -8.77
N LEU A 100 -6.09 -4.01 -8.31
CA LEU A 100 -5.22 -4.58 -7.29
C LEU A 100 -5.50 -3.83 -5.98
N THR A 101 -5.58 -4.54 -4.85
CA THR A 101 -5.81 -3.90 -3.55
C THR A 101 -4.85 -4.42 -2.49
N PHE A 102 -4.52 -3.54 -1.53
CA PHE A 102 -3.77 -3.91 -0.33
C PHE A 102 -4.48 -3.33 0.90
N LYS A 103 -4.60 -4.14 1.95
CA LYS A 103 -5.14 -3.71 3.24
C LYS A 103 -4.20 -4.11 4.38
N SER A 104 -3.74 -3.13 5.14
CA SER A 104 -2.84 -3.38 6.28
C SER A 104 -3.53 -4.17 7.38
N LYS A 105 -2.76 -5.02 8.06
CA LYS A 105 -3.15 -5.76 9.28
C LYS A 105 -2.38 -5.28 10.50
N SER A 106 -1.08 -5.02 10.31
CA SER A 106 -0.22 -4.53 11.39
C SER A 106 0.97 -3.75 10.85
N ILE A 107 1.45 -2.82 11.67
CA ILE A 107 2.68 -2.07 11.44
C ILE A 107 3.55 -2.24 12.69
N GLN A 108 4.71 -2.87 12.52
CA GLN A 108 5.65 -3.10 13.60
C GLN A 108 6.91 -2.26 13.39
N LYS A 109 7.22 -1.39 14.33
CA LYS A 109 8.47 -0.64 14.33
C LYS A 109 9.64 -1.59 14.62
N VAL A 110 10.65 -1.62 13.73
CA VAL A 110 11.84 -2.47 13.87
C VAL A 110 13.09 -1.66 14.21
N GLU A 111 13.17 -0.43 13.67
CA GLU A 111 14.22 0.54 13.96
C GLU A 111 13.63 1.95 13.91
N ASP A 112 14.47 2.97 14.17
CA ASP A 112 14.00 4.34 13.94
C ASP A 112 13.59 4.53 12.47
N LYS A 113 12.35 5.02 12.27
CA LYS A 113 11.74 5.26 10.95
C LYS A 113 11.60 4.02 10.03
N LYS A 114 11.91 2.81 10.51
CA LYS A 114 11.77 1.58 9.75
C LYS A 114 10.74 0.65 10.39
N TYR A 115 9.88 0.08 9.56
CA TYR A 115 8.74 -0.72 9.98
C TYR A 115 8.57 -1.96 9.10
N LYS A 116 8.02 -3.03 9.67
CA LYS A 116 7.41 -4.12 8.92
C LYS A 116 5.91 -3.86 8.80
N LEU A 117 5.45 -3.70 7.58
CA LEU A 117 4.05 -3.52 7.21
C LEU A 117 3.51 -4.85 6.73
N THR A 118 2.63 -5.47 7.52
CA THR A 118 1.94 -6.72 7.15
C THR A 118 0.53 -6.39 6.70
N GLY A 119 0.08 -7.03 5.62
CA GLY A 119 -1.28 -6.85 5.11
C GLY A 119 -1.66 -7.89 4.08
N ASP A 120 -2.91 -7.85 3.64
CA ASP A 120 -3.42 -8.69 2.56
C ASP A 120 -3.30 -7.95 1.24
N LEU A 121 -2.59 -8.55 0.28
CA LEU A 121 -2.53 -8.14 -1.11
C LEU A 121 -3.50 -9.00 -1.92
N THR A 122 -4.40 -8.35 -2.66
CA THR A 122 -5.31 -9.01 -3.59
C THR A 122 -4.96 -8.59 -5.02
N MET A 123 -4.70 -9.55 -5.86
CA MET A 123 -4.32 -9.34 -7.25
C MET A 123 -4.76 -10.54 -8.08
N HIS A 124 -5.30 -10.32 -9.29
CA HIS A 124 -5.79 -11.39 -10.18
C HIS A 124 -6.79 -12.35 -9.47
N GLY A 125 -7.65 -11.80 -8.58
CA GLY A 125 -8.64 -12.56 -7.80
C GLY A 125 -8.07 -13.39 -6.64
N VAL A 126 -6.75 -13.38 -6.40
CA VAL A 126 -6.09 -14.12 -5.32
C VAL A 126 -5.67 -13.15 -4.23
N THR A 127 -5.96 -13.50 -2.97
CA THR A 127 -5.53 -12.74 -1.79
C THR A 127 -4.46 -13.52 -1.03
N LYS A 128 -3.34 -12.88 -0.74
CA LYS A 128 -2.24 -13.44 0.06
C LYS A 128 -1.75 -12.43 1.10
N PRO A 129 -1.35 -12.91 2.29
CA PRO A 129 -0.63 -12.07 3.23
C PRO A 129 0.77 -11.76 2.71
N VAL A 130 1.17 -10.50 2.81
CA VAL A 130 2.52 -10.03 2.44
C VAL A 130 3.12 -9.21 3.57
N VAL A 131 4.46 -9.20 3.64
CA VAL A 131 5.23 -8.38 4.57
C VAL A 131 6.13 -7.46 3.76
N LEU A 132 5.97 -6.17 3.96
CA LEU A 132 6.70 -5.13 3.25
C LEU A 132 7.56 -4.34 4.23
N ASP A 133 8.69 -3.81 3.77
CA ASP A 133 9.50 -2.86 4.49
C ASP A 133 8.97 -1.45 4.23
N MET A 134 8.55 -0.75 5.29
CA MET A 134 8.10 0.62 5.22
C MET A 134 9.11 1.54 5.93
N ILE A 135 9.48 2.62 5.28
CA ILE A 135 10.43 3.62 5.77
C ILE A 135 9.74 4.98 5.81
N LEU A 136 9.61 5.57 7.00
CA LEU A 136 9.20 6.97 7.15
C LEU A 136 10.38 7.87 6.78
N LYS A 137 10.31 8.54 5.64
CA LYS A 137 11.38 9.45 5.18
C LYS A 137 11.48 10.71 6.05
N GLY A 138 10.35 11.17 6.53
CA GLY A 138 10.22 12.30 7.42
C GLY A 138 8.83 12.89 7.41
N THR A 139 8.63 13.83 8.33
CA THR A 139 7.43 14.66 8.43
C THR A 139 7.84 16.12 8.42
N THR A 140 7.01 16.98 7.83
CA THR A 140 7.22 18.43 7.81
C THR A 140 5.89 19.16 7.67
N THR A 141 5.90 20.48 7.82
CA THR A 141 4.75 21.32 7.52
C THR A 141 5.04 22.13 6.26
N ASN A 142 4.15 22.08 5.29
CA ASN A 142 4.26 22.86 4.07
C ASN A 142 4.24 24.36 4.40
N PRO A 143 5.28 25.12 4.04
CA PRO A 143 5.35 26.54 4.41
C PRO A 143 4.28 27.42 3.74
N MET A 144 3.76 26.99 2.59
CA MET A 144 2.77 27.74 1.79
C MET A 144 1.33 27.52 2.28
N ASN A 145 0.91 26.26 2.44
CA ASN A 145 -0.48 25.91 2.77
C ASN A 145 -0.69 25.43 4.19
N LYS A 146 0.40 25.32 4.98
CA LYS A 146 0.42 24.91 6.40
C LYS A 146 -0.09 23.47 6.64
N LYS A 147 -0.23 22.65 5.61
CA LYS A 147 -0.56 21.24 5.74
C LYS A 147 0.63 20.44 6.28
N ASN A 148 0.36 19.46 7.12
CA ASN A 148 1.36 18.50 7.52
C ASN A 148 1.61 17.52 6.37
N ILE A 149 2.87 17.19 6.15
CA ILE A 149 3.35 16.29 5.10
C ILE A 149 4.08 15.13 5.76
N ALA A 150 3.83 13.91 5.29
CA ALA A 150 4.58 12.72 5.67
C ALA A 150 5.00 11.95 4.42
N GLY A 151 6.30 11.67 4.30
CA GLY A 151 6.86 10.92 3.16
C GLY A 151 7.23 9.49 3.54
N PHE A 152 6.85 8.52 2.70
CA PHE A 152 7.16 7.11 2.90
C PHE A 152 7.78 6.46 1.67
N LYS A 153 8.65 5.49 1.92
CA LYS A 153 9.09 4.52 0.94
C LYS A 153 8.70 3.13 1.40
N VAL A 154 8.08 2.35 0.52
CA VAL A 154 7.70 0.96 0.79
C VAL A 154 8.40 0.05 -0.22
N LEU A 155 9.02 -1.00 0.29
CA LEU A 155 9.77 -1.98 -0.49
C LEU A 155 9.28 -3.39 -0.13
N GLY A 156 9.32 -4.28 -1.09
CA GLY A 156 9.02 -5.68 -0.84
C GLY A 156 9.23 -6.54 -2.07
N THR A 157 9.27 -7.84 -1.88
CA THR A 157 9.33 -8.82 -2.95
C THR A 157 8.17 -9.79 -2.78
N ILE A 158 7.45 -10.04 -3.86
CA ILE A 158 6.38 -11.03 -3.94
C ILE A 158 6.69 -12.01 -5.07
N LYS A 159 6.04 -13.17 -5.07
CA LYS A 159 6.07 -14.09 -6.20
C LYS A 159 4.81 -13.93 -7.03
N ARG A 160 4.95 -13.69 -8.33
CA ARG A 160 3.80 -13.59 -9.24
C ARG A 160 3.01 -14.90 -9.32
N SER A 161 3.70 -16.04 -9.19
CA SER A 161 3.08 -17.37 -9.16
C SER A 161 2.11 -17.55 -7.98
N ASP A 162 2.36 -16.92 -6.82
CA ASP A 162 1.47 -16.96 -5.66
C ASP A 162 0.08 -16.36 -5.97
N PHE A 163 -0.01 -15.52 -7.00
CA PHE A 163 -1.23 -14.84 -7.46
C PHE A 163 -1.72 -15.39 -8.80
N SER A 164 -1.17 -16.50 -9.27
CA SER A 164 -1.49 -17.09 -10.59
C SER A 164 -1.31 -16.08 -11.72
N LEU A 165 -0.32 -15.18 -11.62
CA LEU A 165 -0.11 -14.08 -12.56
C LEU A 165 0.90 -14.50 -13.63
N GLY A 166 0.39 -14.86 -14.80
CA GLY A 166 1.18 -15.30 -15.96
C GLY A 166 1.79 -16.69 -15.80
N SER A 167 1.83 -17.46 -16.87
CA SER A 167 2.40 -18.82 -16.92
C SER A 167 3.80 -18.87 -17.56
N ILE A 168 4.42 -17.71 -17.81
CA ILE A 168 5.75 -17.61 -18.43
C ILE A 168 6.82 -18.23 -17.51
N PRO A 169 7.76 -19.05 -18.04
CA PRO A 169 8.84 -19.62 -17.26
C PRO A 169 9.69 -18.55 -16.54
N ALA A 170 10.09 -18.82 -15.30
CA ALA A 170 10.88 -17.88 -14.49
C ALA A 170 12.23 -17.51 -15.12
N ALA A 171 12.78 -18.33 -16.02
CA ALA A 171 13.96 -18.01 -16.79
C ALA A 171 13.74 -16.89 -17.85
N VAL A 172 12.48 -16.66 -18.25
CA VAL A 172 12.11 -15.59 -19.20
C VAL A 172 11.69 -14.32 -18.47
N VAL A 173 10.81 -14.45 -17.46
CA VAL A 173 10.42 -13.35 -16.57
C VAL A 173 10.45 -13.88 -15.14
N SER A 174 11.24 -13.26 -14.27
CA SER A 174 11.42 -13.70 -12.89
C SER A 174 10.08 -13.94 -12.19
N ASP A 175 10.02 -14.96 -11.34
CA ASP A 175 8.87 -15.18 -10.47
C ASP A 175 8.80 -14.11 -9.38
N GLU A 176 9.96 -13.66 -8.92
CA GLU A 176 10.07 -12.56 -7.97
C GLU A 176 9.78 -11.22 -8.66
N VAL A 177 8.89 -10.45 -8.03
CA VAL A 177 8.51 -9.09 -8.41
C VAL A 177 8.87 -8.18 -7.25
N ASN A 178 9.77 -7.23 -7.48
CA ASN A 178 10.12 -6.23 -6.49
C ASN A 178 9.13 -5.07 -6.55
N ILE A 179 8.54 -4.74 -5.41
CA ILE A 179 7.62 -3.62 -5.24
C ILE A 179 8.40 -2.43 -4.71
N VAL A 180 8.18 -1.26 -5.31
CA VAL A 180 8.76 0.01 -4.88
C VAL A 180 7.67 1.08 -4.91
N ALA A 181 7.18 1.49 -3.73
CA ALA A 181 6.28 2.63 -3.65
C ALA A 181 6.98 3.81 -2.94
N ASN A 182 6.81 5.00 -3.51
CA ASN A 182 7.17 6.26 -2.87
C ASN A 182 5.89 7.08 -2.79
N VAL A 183 5.54 7.56 -1.61
CA VAL A 183 4.30 8.31 -1.40
C VAL A 183 4.53 9.49 -0.49
N GLU A 184 3.87 10.58 -0.80
CA GLU A 184 3.70 11.73 0.06
C GLU A 184 2.25 11.85 0.46
N LEU A 185 2.00 12.06 1.74
CA LEU A 185 0.68 12.21 2.33
C LEU A 185 0.55 13.61 2.90
N ASN A 186 -0.64 14.21 2.73
CA ASN A 186 -1.00 15.53 3.26
C ASN A 186 -2.14 15.40 4.29
N LYS A 187 -2.08 16.25 5.33
CA LYS A 187 -3.11 16.34 6.39
C LYS A 187 -3.43 17.78 6.71
#